data_bdda4de2ba7161d05fd06b317a3e776d
#
_entry.id   bdda4de2ba7161d05fd06b317a3e776d
#
_cell.length_a   1.000
_cell.length_b   1.000
_cell.length_c   1.000
_cell.angle_alpha   90.00
_cell.angle_beta   90.00
_cell.angle_gamma   90.00
#
_symmetry.space_group_name_H-M   'P 1'
#
loop_
_entity.id
_entity.type
_entity.pdbx_description
1 polymer ?
#
loop_
_entity_poly.entity_id
_entity_poly.type
_entity_poly.pdbx_seq_one_letter_code
_entity_poly.pdbx_strand_id
1 'polypeptide(L)'
;KLAPRGIRTFTVCRQADETGVSGDGVVIEGAKLATGQTVIHWLYPPPRGGIAVFDSMDDFIKVHILPHPANKTIITYEDGEQETF
;
A
#
# COMPACT_ATOMS: atom_id res chain seq x y z
N LYS A 1 -7.31 25.89 9.04
CA LYS A 1 -8.18 24.71 9.17
C LYS A 1 -7.39 23.46 9.37
N LEU A 2 -7.90 22.57 10.19
CA LEU A 2 -7.30 21.27 10.40
C LEU A 2 -7.76 20.31 9.31
N ALA A 3 -6.88 19.36 8.97
CA ALA A 3 -7.26 18.29 8.07
C ALA A 3 -8.34 17.40 8.70
N PRO A 4 -9.19 16.75 7.90
CA PRO A 4 -10.17 15.81 8.44
C PRO A 4 -9.48 14.70 9.23
N ARG A 5 -10.15 14.25 10.28
CA ARG A 5 -9.68 13.10 11.05
C ARG A 5 -9.91 11.80 10.29
N GLY A 6 -9.10 10.81 10.59
CA GLY A 6 -9.26 9.48 10.05
C GLY A 6 -8.53 9.21 8.76
N ILE A 7 -7.86 10.20 8.19
CA ILE A 7 -6.97 9.96 7.05
C ILE A 7 -5.66 9.43 7.59
N ARG A 8 -5.21 8.28 7.06
CA ARG A 8 -3.94 7.68 7.45
C ARG A 8 -3.12 7.42 6.20
N THR A 9 -1.89 7.92 6.19
CA THR A 9 -0.94 7.59 5.13
C THR A 9 -0.18 6.32 5.49
N PHE A 10 0.29 5.61 4.47
CA PHE A 10 1.04 4.38 4.66
C PHE A 10 2.01 4.15 3.50
N THR A 11 2.98 3.30 3.75
CA THR A 11 3.84 2.74 2.71
C THR A 11 3.71 1.22 2.74
N VAL A 12 3.96 0.60 1.58
CA VAL A 12 3.98 -0.85 1.46
C VAL A 12 5.38 -1.28 1.05
N CYS A 13 5.98 -2.12 1.87
CA CYS A 13 7.31 -2.65 1.65
C CYS A 13 7.22 -4.14 1.34
N ARG A 14 7.98 -4.58 0.35
CA ARG A 14 8.14 -6.00 0.03
C ARG A 14 9.55 -6.44 0.34
N GLN A 15 9.69 -7.58 1.02
CA GLN A 15 11.00 -8.17 1.30
C GLN A 15 11.51 -8.99 0.12
N ALA A 16 10.59 -9.43 -0.76
CA ALA A 16 10.90 -10.15 -1.98
C ALA A 16 9.90 -9.74 -3.05
N ASP A 17 10.23 -10.00 -4.32
CA ASP A 17 9.32 -9.74 -5.43
C ASP A 17 9.04 -11.06 -6.16
N GLU A 18 7.91 -11.66 -5.86
CA GLU A 18 7.49 -12.93 -6.43
C GLU A 18 7.29 -12.85 -7.94
N THR A 19 6.82 -11.71 -8.44
CA THR A 19 6.53 -11.54 -9.87
C THR A 19 7.70 -11.00 -10.67
N GLY A 20 8.67 -10.35 -10.00
CA GLY A 20 9.78 -9.69 -10.66
C GLY A 20 9.40 -8.39 -11.37
N VAL A 21 8.19 -7.88 -11.17
CA VAL A 21 7.68 -6.71 -11.90
C VAL A 21 7.84 -5.42 -11.12
N SER A 22 7.50 -5.43 -9.83
CA SER A 22 7.43 -4.21 -9.01
C SER A 22 8.66 -4.00 -8.13
N GLY A 23 9.56 -4.98 -8.06
CA GLY A 23 10.76 -4.89 -7.24
C GLY A 23 10.50 -5.15 -5.76
N ASP A 24 11.56 -5.06 -4.96
CA ASP A 24 11.52 -5.18 -3.52
C ASP A 24 11.70 -3.80 -2.87
N GLY A 25 11.66 -3.75 -1.54
CA GLY A 25 11.71 -2.49 -0.80
C GLY A 25 10.36 -1.79 -0.76
N VAL A 26 10.36 -0.47 -0.64
CA VAL A 26 9.13 0.32 -0.63
C VAL A 26 8.61 0.45 -2.05
N VAL A 27 7.46 -0.15 -2.32
CA VAL A 27 6.92 -0.24 -3.68
C VAL A 27 5.64 0.57 -3.86
N ILE A 28 4.97 0.95 -2.78
CA ILE A 28 3.70 1.68 -2.82
C ILE A 28 3.69 2.73 -1.72
N GLU A 29 3.15 3.90 -2.03
CA GLU A 29 2.71 4.87 -1.04
C GLU A 29 1.21 5.06 -1.20
N GLY A 30 0.50 5.33 -0.12
CA GLY A 30 -0.93 5.46 -0.19
C GLY A 30 -1.54 6.16 1.00
N ALA A 31 -2.86 6.30 0.92
CA ALA A 31 -3.66 6.91 1.98
C ALA A 31 -4.99 6.19 2.10
N LYS A 32 -5.35 5.87 3.34
CA LYS A 32 -6.68 5.39 3.69
C LYS A 32 -7.50 6.59 4.14
N LEU A 33 -8.57 6.87 3.41
CA LEU A 33 -9.42 8.01 3.69
C LEU A 33 -10.34 7.74 4.89
N ALA A 34 -10.91 8.81 5.45
CA ALA A 34 -11.83 8.68 6.58
C ALA A 34 -13.05 7.83 6.24
N THR A 35 -13.46 7.77 4.97
CA THR A 35 -14.56 6.93 4.49
C THR A 35 -14.21 5.45 4.39
N GLY A 36 -12.93 5.09 4.52
CA GLY A 36 -12.42 3.74 4.31
C GLY A 36 -11.88 3.49 2.92
N GLN A 37 -12.21 4.33 1.95
CA GLN A 37 -11.63 4.23 0.61
C GLN A 37 -10.12 4.41 0.68
N THR A 38 -9.40 3.70 -0.20
CA THR A 38 -7.96 3.64 -0.15
C THR A 38 -7.39 4.00 -1.51
N VAL A 39 -6.44 4.94 -1.53
CA VAL A 39 -5.75 5.37 -2.74
C VAL A 39 -4.31 4.91 -2.63
N ILE A 40 -3.81 4.28 -3.70
CA ILE A 40 -2.41 3.84 -3.75
C ILE A 40 -1.73 4.40 -4.99
N HIS A 41 -0.43 4.60 -4.87
CA HIS A 41 0.44 4.99 -5.97
C HIS A 41 1.62 4.03 -6.01
N TRP A 42 1.75 3.30 -7.12
CA TRP A 42 2.89 2.42 -7.34
C TRP A 42 4.14 3.25 -7.63
N LEU A 43 5.21 2.97 -6.90
CA LEU A 43 6.48 3.67 -7.09
C LEU A 43 7.31 3.07 -8.22
N TYR A 44 6.93 1.89 -8.71
CA TYR A 44 7.60 1.18 -9.77
C TYR A 44 6.61 0.79 -10.87
N PRO A 45 7.07 0.73 -12.14
CA PRO A 45 8.39 1.16 -12.62
C PRO A 45 8.47 2.69 -12.72
N PRO A 46 9.66 3.28 -12.47
CA PRO A 46 9.79 4.72 -12.65
C PRO A 46 9.64 5.10 -14.13
N PRO A 47 9.23 6.34 -14.44
CA PRO A 47 8.96 7.44 -13.53
C PRO A 47 7.56 7.43 -12.92
N ARG A 48 6.74 6.46 -13.24
CA ARG A 48 5.37 6.38 -12.77
C ARG A 48 4.92 4.93 -12.66
N GLY A 49 4.21 4.61 -11.61
CA GLY A 49 3.64 3.29 -11.41
C GLY A 49 2.13 3.23 -11.49
N GLY A 50 1.48 4.39 -11.71
CA GLY A 50 0.03 4.49 -11.73
C GLY A 50 -0.60 4.66 -10.36
N ILE A 51 -1.87 5.08 -10.37
CA ILE A 51 -2.68 5.31 -9.19
C ILE A 51 -3.91 4.43 -9.28
N ALA A 52 -4.29 3.83 -8.15
CA ALA A 52 -5.49 3.03 -8.07
C ALA A 52 -6.28 3.40 -6.81
N VAL A 53 -7.59 3.26 -6.88
CA VAL A 53 -8.50 3.52 -5.78
C VAL A 53 -9.28 2.26 -5.48
N PHE A 54 -9.35 1.89 -4.19
CA PHE A 54 -10.09 0.73 -3.72
C PHE A 54 -11.18 1.19 -2.77
N ASP A 55 -12.28 0.44 -2.71
CA ASP A 55 -13.40 0.77 -1.83
C ASP A 55 -13.03 0.61 -0.36
N SER A 56 -12.05 -0.23 -0.07
CA SER A 56 -11.56 -0.45 1.29
C SER A 56 -10.10 -0.89 1.28
N MET A 57 -9.45 -0.80 2.43
CA MET A 57 -8.11 -1.34 2.63
C MET A 57 -8.11 -2.86 2.45
N ASP A 58 -9.16 -3.54 2.88
CA ASP A 58 -9.30 -4.99 2.71
C ASP A 58 -9.31 -5.39 1.24
N ASP A 59 -9.97 -4.62 0.39
CA ASP A 59 -10.00 -4.91 -1.04
C ASP A 59 -8.61 -4.78 -1.65
N PHE A 60 -7.86 -3.76 -1.29
CA PHE A 60 -6.48 -3.61 -1.73
C PHE A 60 -5.63 -4.81 -1.30
N ILE A 61 -5.75 -5.22 -0.04
CA ILE A 61 -5.00 -6.34 0.51
C ILE A 61 -5.34 -7.64 -0.23
N LYS A 62 -6.62 -7.89 -0.48
CA LYS A 62 -7.06 -9.10 -1.19
C LYS A 62 -6.55 -9.17 -2.61
N VAL A 63 -6.46 -8.04 -3.30
CA VAL A 63 -6.08 -8.01 -4.71
C VAL A 63 -4.56 -8.05 -4.88
N HIS A 64 -3.82 -7.31 -4.05
CA HIS A 64 -2.39 -7.08 -4.30
C HIS A 64 -1.45 -7.71 -3.28
N ILE A 65 -1.91 -8.12 -2.13
CA ILE A 65 -1.05 -8.61 -1.07
C ILE A 65 -1.25 -10.11 -0.81
N LEU A 66 -2.48 -10.53 -0.53
CA LEU A 66 -2.75 -11.92 -0.19
C LEU A 66 -2.43 -12.92 -1.30
N PRO A 67 -2.57 -12.59 -2.61
CA PRO A 67 -2.19 -13.51 -3.68
C PRO A 67 -0.68 -13.79 -3.76
N HIS A 68 0.15 -12.99 -3.10
CA HIS A 68 1.60 -13.08 -3.17
C HIS A 68 2.25 -13.15 -1.79
N PRO A 69 1.98 -14.21 -0.99
CA PRO A 69 2.52 -14.30 0.37
C PRO A 69 4.05 -14.38 0.42
N ALA A 70 4.69 -14.86 -0.66
CA ALA A 70 6.14 -14.95 -0.72
C ALA A 70 6.82 -13.58 -0.75
N ASN A 71 6.10 -12.51 -1.07
CA ASN A 71 6.64 -11.15 -1.04
C ASN A 71 6.93 -10.65 0.37
N LYS A 72 6.31 -11.26 1.38
CA LYS A 72 6.47 -10.88 2.79
C LYS A 72 6.22 -9.38 2.98
N THR A 73 5.01 -8.97 2.63
CA THR A 73 4.63 -7.57 2.60
C THR A 73 4.47 -6.99 4.00
N ILE A 74 4.93 -5.76 4.18
CA ILE A 74 4.76 -5.00 5.42
C ILE A 74 4.13 -3.66 5.05
N ILE A 75 2.99 -3.35 5.68
CA ILE A 75 2.34 -2.06 5.56
C ILE A 75 2.70 -1.26 6.81
N THR A 76 3.28 -0.08 6.63
CA THR A 76 3.64 0.81 7.74
C THR A 76 2.82 2.09 7.64
N TYR A 77 2.07 2.39 8.69
CA TYR A 77 1.29 3.61 8.78
C TYR A 77 2.12 4.75 9.37
N GLU A 78 1.63 5.97 9.17
CA GLU A 78 2.34 7.20 9.59
C GLU A 78 2.62 7.28 11.09
N ASP A 79 1.84 6.58 11.92
CA ASP A 79 2.06 6.51 13.36
C ASP A 79 3.03 5.41 13.78
N GLY A 80 3.62 4.71 12.83
CA GLY A 80 4.53 3.61 13.08
C GLY A 80 3.87 2.24 13.24
N GLU A 81 2.54 2.17 13.24
CA GLU A 81 1.83 0.89 13.29
C GLU A 81 2.09 0.10 12.01
N GLN A 82 2.28 -1.21 12.14
CA GLN A 82 2.59 -2.08 11.02
C GLN A 82 1.66 -3.27 10.95
N GLU A 83 1.36 -3.68 9.72
CA GLU A 83 0.70 -4.94 9.43
C GLU A 83 1.63 -5.77 8.57
N THR A 84 1.89 -7.01 8.99
CA THR A 84 2.78 -7.93 8.27
C THR A 84 2.00 -9.09 7.66
N PHE A 85 2.45 -9.55 6.50
CA PHE A 85 1.76 -10.59 5.75
C PHE A 85 2.70 -11.70 5.30
#